data_8a8b309341a4d8055f0b7985c9bd4d93
#
_entry.id   8a8b309341a4d8055f0b7985c9bd4d93
#
_cell.length_a   1.000
_cell.length_b   1.000
_cell.length_c   1.000
_cell.angle_alpha   90.00
_cell.angle_beta   90.00
_cell.angle_gamma   90.00
#
_symmetry.space_group_name_H-M   'P 1'
#
loop_
_entity.id
_entity.type
_entity.pdbx_description
1 polymer ?
#
loop_
_entity_poly.entity_id
_entity_poly.type
_entity_poly.pdbx_seq_one_letter_code
_entity_poly.pdbx_strand_id
1 'polypeptide(L)'
;MLAIGMVAALTHIALGLQPIPIHGEAEWIMRDPAIAWCCGPKECGVVPSGGVVLEGEGWFVPATSQRFKLGDQHTYWSRDDRMWWCRGKGNLTGAPMQGPVQCLFVPKVGS
;
A
#
# COMPACT_ATOMS: atom_id res chain seq x y z
N MET A 1 40.58 -15.76 -9.91
CA MET A 1 39.96 -15.70 -10.06
C MET A 1 39.20 -15.55 -9.63
N LEU A 2 38.84 -15.66 -9.50
CA LEU A 2 38.01 -15.54 -9.26
C LEU A 2 37.29 -14.64 -9.21
N ALA A 3 37.31 -14.19 -8.72
CA ALA A 3 36.68 -12.98 -8.62
C ALA A 3 35.47 -12.93 -9.39
N ILE A 4 35.38 -13.68 -10.23
CA ILE A 4 34.29 -13.73 -11.05
C ILE A 4 33.03 -13.92 -10.36
N GLY A 5 33.03 -14.82 -9.50
CA GLY A 5 31.82 -15.11 -8.83
C GLY A 5 31.23 -13.94 -8.14
N MET A 6 32.05 -13.09 -7.69
CA MET A 6 31.53 -12.06 -6.97
C MET A 6 30.75 -11.14 -7.75
N VAL A 7 31.11 -10.97 -8.87
CA VAL A 7 30.42 -10.03 -9.67
C VAL A 7 28.96 -10.38 -9.75
N ALA A 8 28.69 -11.61 -9.94
CA ALA A 8 27.34 -12.02 -10.06
C ALA A 8 26.60 -11.66 -8.83
N ALA A 9 27.19 -11.87 -7.74
CA ALA A 9 26.53 -11.61 -6.51
C ALA A 9 26.16 -10.16 -6.39
N LEU A 10 27.04 -9.29 -6.76
CA LEU A 10 26.75 -7.94 -6.67
C LEU A 10 25.59 -7.54 -7.46
N THR A 11 25.47 -8.05 -8.60
CA THR A 11 24.39 -7.72 -9.45
C THR A 11 23.08 -8.05 -8.81
N HIS A 12 22.99 -9.18 -8.20
CA HIS A 12 21.77 -9.55 -7.61
C HIS A 12 21.38 -8.65 -6.49
N ILE A 13 22.31 -8.24 -5.73
CA ILE A 13 22.02 -7.38 -4.65
C ILE A 13 21.45 -6.09 -5.14
N ALA A 14 22.01 -5.55 -6.15
CA ALA A 14 21.53 -4.30 -6.66
C ALA A 14 20.10 -4.44 -7.06
N LEU A 15 19.76 -5.55 -7.63
CA LEU A 15 18.43 -5.73 -8.04
C LEU A 15 17.48 -5.75 -6.89
N GLY A 16 17.93 -6.23 -5.79
CA GLY A 16 17.08 -6.31 -4.65
C GLY A 16 16.66 -4.99 -4.13
N LEU A 17 17.23 -3.94 -4.60
CA LEU A 17 16.86 -2.66 -4.13
C LEU A 17 15.74 -2.01 -4.89
N GLN A 18 15.14 -2.71 -5.79
CA GLN A 18 14.10 -2.13 -6.55
C GLN A 18 12.89 -1.86 -5.74
N PRO A 19 12.23 -0.77 -5.95
CA PRO A 19 11.04 -0.39 -5.20
C PRO A 19 9.81 -1.08 -5.70
N ILE A 20 9.94 -1.78 -6.72
CA ILE A 20 8.85 -2.42 -7.30
C ILE A 20 8.05 -3.36 -6.49
N PRO A 21 8.58 -3.98 -5.48
CA PRO A 21 7.81 -4.93 -4.69
C PRO A 21 6.44 -4.44 -4.28
N ILE A 22 6.31 -3.16 -4.12
CA ILE A 22 5.03 -2.64 -3.73
C ILE A 22 3.97 -2.98 -4.75
N HIS A 23 4.26 -2.71 -6.01
CA HIS A 23 3.28 -3.02 -7.03
C HIS A 23 3.06 -4.52 -7.15
N GLY A 24 4.12 -5.30 -7.09
CA GLY A 24 3.98 -6.74 -7.19
C GLY A 24 3.15 -7.30 -6.07
N GLU A 25 3.34 -6.78 -4.86
CA GLU A 25 2.61 -7.28 -3.71
C GLU A 25 1.17 -6.79 -3.70
N ALA A 26 0.89 -5.72 -4.37
CA ALA A 26 -0.46 -5.19 -4.44
C ALA A 26 -1.23 -5.71 -5.64
N GLU A 27 -0.68 -6.71 -6.31
CA GLU A 27 -1.31 -7.20 -7.50
C GLU A 27 -2.74 -7.68 -7.30
N TRP A 28 -3.05 -8.23 -6.15
CA TRP A 28 -4.40 -8.68 -5.90
C TRP A 28 -5.41 -7.53 -5.96
N ILE A 29 -4.99 -6.31 -5.66
CA ILE A 29 -5.88 -5.17 -5.74
C ILE A 29 -6.12 -4.85 -7.21
N MET A 30 -5.08 -4.88 -8.00
CA MET A 30 -5.19 -4.53 -9.40
C MET A 30 -5.94 -5.55 -10.22
N ARG A 31 -5.94 -6.79 -9.78
CA ARG A 31 -6.61 -7.85 -10.51
C ARG A 31 -8.09 -7.98 -10.26
N ASP A 32 -8.60 -7.39 -9.21
CA ASP A 32 -10.01 -7.50 -8.88
C ASP A 32 -10.76 -6.32 -9.50
N PRO A 33 -11.60 -6.56 -10.49
CA PRO A 33 -12.30 -5.47 -11.16
C PRO A 33 -13.13 -4.62 -10.21
N ALA A 34 -13.57 -5.17 -9.11
CA ALA A 34 -14.40 -4.43 -8.19
C ALA A 34 -13.61 -3.37 -7.42
N ILE A 35 -12.32 -3.58 -7.25
CA ILE A 35 -11.50 -2.65 -6.47
C ILE A 35 -10.30 -2.10 -7.24
N ALA A 36 -10.11 -2.53 -8.47
CA ALA A 36 -8.98 -2.06 -9.25
C ALA A 36 -8.97 -0.55 -9.42
N TRP A 37 -10.13 0.08 -9.37
CA TRP A 37 -10.21 1.53 -9.50
C TRP A 37 -9.45 2.24 -8.38
N CYS A 38 -9.22 1.57 -7.27
CA CYS A 38 -8.48 2.15 -6.17
C CYS A 38 -7.06 2.49 -6.57
N CYS A 39 -6.48 1.69 -7.46
CA CYS A 39 -5.13 1.91 -7.91
C CYS A 39 -5.03 2.71 -9.20
N GLY A 40 -6.14 3.17 -9.75
CA GLY A 40 -6.15 3.89 -11.02
C GLY A 40 -5.00 4.87 -11.16
N PRO A 41 -5.25 6.16 -10.97
CA PRO A 41 -4.15 7.12 -11.01
C PRO A 41 -3.44 7.26 -9.67
N LYS A 42 -3.72 6.40 -8.71
CA LYS A 42 -3.16 6.45 -7.39
C LYS A 42 -2.19 5.32 -7.17
N GLU A 43 -1.42 5.41 -6.13
CA GLU A 43 -0.48 4.36 -5.79
C GLU A 43 -0.90 3.65 -4.53
N CYS A 44 -0.68 2.36 -4.49
CA CYS A 44 -1.05 1.55 -3.35
C CYS A 44 0.20 1.00 -2.67
N GLY A 45 0.17 0.91 -1.38
CA GLY A 45 1.27 0.36 -0.62
C GLY A 45 0.81 -0.07 0.75
N VAL A 46 1.68 -0.74 1.46
CA VAL A 46 1.38 -1.17 2.82
C VAL A 46 1.41 0.04 3.73
N VAL A 47 0.43 0.12 4.62
CA VAL A 47 0.33 1.24 5.55
C VAL A 47 1.48 1.16 6.54
N PRO A 48 2.25 2.24 6.71
CA PRO A 48 3.34 2.20 7.68
C PRO A 48 2.79 2.21 9.10
N SER A 49 3.61 1.78 10.03
CA SER A 49 3.20 1.72 11.42
C SER A 49 2.69 3.08 11.87
N GLY A 50 1.52 3.07 12.49
CA GLY A 50 0.93 4.33 12.95
C GLY A 50 0.19 5.12 11.89
N GLY A 51 0.23 4.68 10.64
CA GLY A 51 -0.45 5.41 9.57
C GLY A 51 -1.95 5.36 9.64
N VAL A 52 -2.48 4.31 10.26
CA VAL A 52 -3.91 4.14 10.44
C VAL A 52 -4.11 3.60 11.84
N VAL A 53 -5.08 4.13 12.56
CA VAL A 53 -5.36 3.66 13.90
C VAL A 53 -6.83 3.28 14.02
N LEU A 54 -7.10 2.30 14.87
CA LEU A 54 -8.47 1.90 15.13
C LEU A 54 -9.12 2.96 15.98
N GLU A 55 -10.35 3.30 15.64
CA GLU A 55 -11.07 4.29 16.41
C GLU A 55 -12.54 3.87 16.42
N GLY A 56 -13.00 3.36 17.52
CA GLY A 56 -14.35 2.83 17.60
C GLY A 56 -14.49 1.65 16.68
N GLU A 57 -15.45 1.68 15.80
CA GLU A 57 -15.66 0.58 14.86
C GLU A 57 -15.02 0.84 13.50
N GLY A 58 -14.21 1.85 13.41
CA GLY A 58 -13.60 2.19 12.14
C GLY A 58 -12.13 2.50 12.27
N TRP A 59 -11.61 3.14 11.26
CA TRP A 59 -10.19 3.45 11.19
C TRP A 59 -9.99 4.93 10.90
N PHE A 60 -8.98 5.50 11.51
CA PHE A 60 -8.67 6.91 11.35
C PHE A 60 -7.26 7.06 10.78
N VAL A 61 -7.12 7.94 9.81
CA VAL A 61 -5.83 8.23 9.18
C VAL A 61 -5.38 9.60 9.67
N PRO A 62 -4.48 9.66 10.64
CA PRO A 62 -4.07 10.95 11.21
C PRO A 62 -3.53 11.94 10.19
N ALA A 63 -2.76 11.46 9.24
CA ALA A 63 -2.13 12.36 8.28
C ALA A 63 -3.12 13.16 7.45
N THR A 64 -4.30 12.65 7.22
CA THR A 64 -5.29 13.31 6.38
C THR A 64 -6.60 13.58 7.12
N SER A 65 -6.68 13.15 8.37
CA SER A 65 -7.89 13.27 9.18
C SER A 65 -9.09 12.59 8.55
N GLN A 66 -8.84 11.52 7.84
CA GLN A 66 -9.91 10.76 7.20
C GLN A 66 -10.35 9.61 8.09
N ARG A 67 -11.62 9.28 8.01
CA ARG A 67 -12.17 8.13 8.72
C ARG A 67 -12.77 7.15 7.75
N PHE A 68 -12.58 5.88 8.04
CA PHE A 68 -13.04 4.80 7.18
C PHE A 68 -13.79 3.76 8.00
N LYS A 69 -14.76 3.12 7.39
CA LYS A 69 -15.56 2.12 8.08
C LYS A 69 -15.98 1.09 7.06
N LEU A 70 -15.95 -0.18 7.45
CA LEU A 70 -16.41 -1.21 6.54
C LEU A 70 -17.86 -0.93 6.17
N GLY A 71 -18.17 -1.10 4.91
CA GLY A 71 -19.48 -0.77 4.40
C GLY A 71 -19.52 0.54 3.64
N ASP A 72 -18.50 1.40 3.82
CA ASP A 72 -18.43 2.57 2.98
C ASP A 72 -17.79 2.15 1.65
N GLN A 73 -17.75 3.04 0.69
CA GLN A 73 -17.29 2.68 -0.64
C GLN A 73 -15.78 2.63 -0.77
N HIS A 74 -15.06 2.90 0.30
CA HIS A 74 -13.62 3.03 0.24
C HIS A 74 -12.87 2.07 1.15
N THR A 75 -13.57 1.20 1.86
CA THR A 75 -12.97 0.32 2.85
C THR A 75 -13.28 -1.13 2.56
N TYR A 76 -12.25 -1.94 2.46
CA TYR A 76 -12.38 -3.33 2.06
C TYR A 76 -11.52 -4.23 2.94
N TRP A 77 -11.82 -5.52 2.94
CA TRP A 77 -10.97 -6.47 3.64
C TRP A 77 -9.68 -6.68 2.85
N SER A 78 -8.57 -6.72 3.55
CA SER A 78 -7.31 -7.08 2.94
C SER A 78 -7.31 -8.59 2.69
N ARG A 79 -6.59 -9.03 1.68
CA ARG A 79 -6.50 -10.45 1.37
C ARG A 79 -5.22 -11.09 1.86
N ASP A 80 -4.28 -10.32 2.39
CA ASP A 80 -2.99 -10.85 2.79
C ASP A 80 -2.60 -10.48 4.22
N ASP A 81 -3.58 -10.19 5.04
CA ASP A 81 -3.35 -9.88 6.46
C ASP A 81 -2.57 -8.62 6.74
N ARG A 82 -2.21 -7.87 5.72
CA ARG A 82 -1.56 -6.57 5.92
C ARG A 82 -2.55 -5.47 5.63
N MET A 83 -2.31 -4.30 6.17
CA MET A 83 -3.16 -3.16 5.89
C MET A 83 -2.56 -2.40 4.71
N TRP A 84 -3.39 -2.12 3.72
CA TRP A 84 -2.96 -1.41 2.53
C TRP A 84 -3.79 -0.16 2.34
N TRP A 85 -3.21 0.84 1.71
CA TRP A 85 -3.97 1.99 1.29
C TRP A 85 -3.53 2.40 -0.11
N CYS A 86 -4.44 3.07 -0.82
CA CYS A 86 -4.13 3.64 -2.13
C CYS A 86 -4.34 5.14 -1.99
N ARG A 87 -3.30 5.91 -2.26
CA ARG A 87 -3.32 7.34 -2.04
C ARG A 87 -2.89 8.09 -3.28
N GLY A 88 -3.37 9.32 -3.43
CA GLY A 88 -2.95 10.18 -4.51
C GLY A 88 -1.70 10.93 -4.16
N LYS A 89 -1.32 11.87 -4.99
CA LYS A 89 -0.16 12.72 -4.76
C LYS A 89 -0.53 13.82 -3.79
N GLY A 90 0.46 14.28 -3.05
CA GLY A 90 0.25 15.39 -2.14
C GLY A 90 -0.04 16.66 -2.92
N ASN A 91 -0.93 17.49 -2.39
CA ASN A 91 -1.31 18.73 -3.08
C ASN A 91 -0.19 19.74 -3.14
N LEU A 92 0.62 19.81 -2.12
CA LEU A 92 1.70 20.79 -2.09
C LEU A 92 3.00 20.29 -2.67
N THR A 93 3.31 19.03 -2.45
CA THR A 93 4.58 18.50 -2.85
C THR A 93 4.53 17.72 -4.15
N GLY A 94 3.37 17.25 -4.54
CA GLY A 94 3.25 16.38 -5.70
C GLY A 94 3.83 15.01 -5.46
N ALA A 95 4.28 14.72 -4.24
CA ALA A 95 4.89 13.43 -3.96
C ALA A 95 3.86 12.32 -3.94
N PRO A 96 4.23 11.13 -4.40
CA PRO A 96 3.29 10.01 -4.43
C PRO A 96 2.93 9.58 -3.02
N MET A 97 1.69 9.11 -2.87
CA MET A 97 1.21 8.56 -1.60
C MET A 97 1.20 9.54 -0.44
N GLN A 98 1.11 10.81 -0.74
CA GLN A 98 0.99 11.85 0.29
C GLN A 98 -0.31 12.61 0.22
N GLY A 99 -1.18 12.22 -0.67
CA GLY A 99 -2.50 12.82 -0.79
C GLY A 99 -3.52 12.04 0.00
N PRO A 100 -4.79 12.33 -0.22
CA PRO A 100 -5.87 11.64 0.47
C PRO A 100 -5.86 10.15 0.18
N VAL A 101 -6.36 9.38 1.11
CA VAL A 101 -6.51 7.94 0.93
C VAL A 101 -7.78 7.71 0.12
N GLN A 102 -7.64 6.98 -0.97
CA GLN A 102 -8.76 6.67 -1.84
C GLN A 102 -9.43 5.37 -1.39
N CYS A 103 -8.63 4.39 -1.04
CA CYS A 103 -9.14 3.12 -0.57
C CYS A 103 -8.25 2.60 0.56
N LEU A 104 -8.88 1.96 1.53
CA LEU A 104 -8.20 1.35 2.66
C LEU A 104 -8.55 -0.12 2.70
N PHE A 105 -7.55 -0.99 2.83
CA PHE A 105 -7.75 -2.43 2.91
C PHE A 105 -7.28 -2.88 4.28
N VAL A 106 -8.19 -3.41 5.06
CA VAL A 106 -7.91 -3.72 6.46
C VAL A 106 -7.94 -5.22 6.71
N PRO A 107 -7.05 -5.71 7.57
CA PRO A 107 -7.04 -7.15 7.84
C PRO A 107 -8.24 -7.51 8.72
N LYS A 108 -8.69 -8.74 8.61
CA LYS A 108 -9.79 -9.16 9.45
C LYS A 108 -9.31 -9.26 10.88
N VAL A 109 -10.08 -8.67 11.77
CA VAL A 109 -9.73 -8.68 13.17
C VAL A 109 -9.92 -10.09 13.71
N GLY A 110 -8.96 -10.54 14.46
CA GLY A 110 -9.06 -11.86 15.06
C GLY A 110 -8.65 -13.01 14.16
N SER A 111 -8.17 -12.70 12.98
CA SER A 111 -7.78 -13.76 12.05
C SER A 111 -6.35 -14.18 12.24
#